data_1d1bdf4f0c16037fc5d79af972eaf6ae
#
_entry.id   1d1bdf4f0c16037fc5d79af972eaf6ae
#
_cell.length_a   1.000
_cell.length_b   1.000
_cell.length_c   1.000
_cell.angle_alpha   90.00
_cell.angle_beta   90.00
_cell.angle_gamma   90.00
#
_symmetry.space_group_name_H-M   'P 1'
#
loop_
_entity.id
_entity.type
_entity.pdbx_description
1 polymer ?
#
loop_
_entity_poly.entity_id
_entity_poly.type
_entity_poly.pdbx_seq_one_letter_code
_entity_poly.pdbx_strand_id
1 'polypeptide(L)'
;MKPLIDEEHDCATCGTHYRGNYCPRCGQSASIGRYSLKNAVLLFLDVWGLGNRSMFRTLRDLVLRPGYLIRDYLQGMQMAYFPPFKLFFLLIAFSVLVDTGLNIKGENRWEKAKKQYTASISFANEKQTDPAVSSQEKETAAVATKTLDTVQKLYGWIENHQTVFQLLWLLLFSAPLYLFFRHSPAIPDIRYPEFFVAMVYTNNLLFIASIICGLLCLGIGIEMLCYLLPIIPLKQLSGYSYKRTMVKVLLAIIILFVSIILVTVAVGAVYEYFSMSS
;
A
#
# COMPACT_ATOMS: atom_id res chain seq x y z
N MET A 1 10.30 3.86 -32.49
CA MET A 1 9.15 4.04 -33.39
C MET A 1 9.39 5.31 -34.18
N LYS A 2 9.33 5.27 -35.51
CA LYS A 2 9.31 6.49 -36.33
C LYS A 2 8.01 7.23 -36.10
N PRO A 3 7.99 8.55 -35.93
CA PRO A 3 6.74 9.31 -35.85
C PRO A 3 6.01 9.18 -37.22
N LEU A 4 4.77 8.71 -37.17
CA LEU A 4 3.86 8.61 -38.34
C LEU A 4 3.17 9.97 -38.62
N ILE A 5 3.87 11.08 -38.35
CA ILE A 5 3.26 12.44 -38.30
C ILE A 5 2.82 12.91 -39.67
N ASP A 6 3.47 12.43 -40.75
CA ASP A 6 3.23 12.86 -42.12
C ASP A 6 2.42 11.87 -42.97
N GLU A 7 2.06 10.70 -42.43
CA GLU A 7 1.28 9.70 -43.14
C GLU A 7 -0.23 9.94 -42.98
N GLU A 8 -0.95 9.81 -44.11
CA GLU A 8 -2.41 9.89 -44.12
C GLU A 8 -3.01 8.52 -43.83
N HIS A 9 -4.01 8.51 -42.96
CA HIS A 9 -4.65 7.28 -42.49
C HIS A 9 -6.17 7.38 -42.56
N ASP A 10 -6.81 6.28 -42.90
CA ASP A 10 -8.25 6.09 -42.75
C ASP A 10 -8.52 5.32 -41.45
N CYS A 11 -9.29 5.88 -40.58
CA CYS A 11 -9.60 5.25 -39.30
C CYS A 11 -10.50 4.03 -39.50
N ALA A 12 -10.00 2.85 -39.14
CA ALA A 12 -10.76 1.60 -39.24
C ALA A 12 -12.03 1.56 -38.37
N THR A 13 -12.10 2.41 -37.33
CA THR A 13 -13.25 2.46 -36.40
C THR A 13 -14.36 3.42 -36.84
N CYS A 14 -14.00 4.62 -37.31
CA CYS A 14 -14.99 5.66 -37.62
C CYS A 14 -14.91 6.23 -39.04
N GLY A 15 -14.03 5.70 -39.89
CA GLY A 15 -13.87 6.11 -41.27
C GLY A 15 -13.28 7.53 -41.47
N THR A 16 -12.84 8.20 -40.43
CA THR A 16 -12.30 9.55 -40.51
C THR A 16 -10.91 9.51 -41.17
N HIS A 17 -10.72 10.31 -42.21
CA HIS A 17 -9.41 10.53 -42.81
C HIS A 17 -8.63 11.56 -41.97
N TYR A 18 -7.37 11.23 -41.61
CA TYR A 18 -6.54 12.06 -40.73
C TYR A 18 -5.05 11.86 -40.96
N ARG A 19 -4.27 12.84 -40.46
CA ARG A 19 -2.81 12.77 -40.38
C ARG A 19 -2.37 12.64 -38.93
N GLY A 20 -1.36 11.82 -38.69
CA GLY A 20 -0.75 11.67 -37.37
C GLY A 20 -0.99 10.33 -36.71
N ASN A 21 -0.55 10.21 -35.47
CA ASN A 21 -0.51 8.93 -34.73
C ASN A 21 -1.86 8.48 -34.18
N TYR A 22 -2.84 9.39 -34.06
CA TYR A 22 -4.15 9.11 -33.45
C TYR A 22 -5.28 9.77 -34.23
N CYS A 23 -6.39 9.06 -34.40
CA CYS A 23 -7.59 9.62 -35.01
C CYS A 23 -8.16 10.74 -34.11
N PRO A 24 -8.36 11.97 -34.65
CA PRO A 24 -8.87 13.10 -33.86
C PRO A 24 -10.33 12.94 -33.44
N ARG A 25 -11.10 12.06 -34.09
CA ARG A 25 -12.52 11.83 -33.80
C ARG A 25 -12.76 10.78 -32.73
N CYS A 26 -12.05 9.64 -32.75
CA CYS A 26 -12.29 8.51 -31.84
C CYS A 26 -11.07 8.10 -31.02
N GLY A 27 -9.91 8.72 -31.19
CA GLY A 27 -8.71 8.44 -30.44
C GLY A 27 -7.96 7.16 -30.81
N GLN A 28 -8.41 6.42 -31.88
CA GLN A 28 -7.74 5.20 -32.28
C GLN A 28 -6.33 5.49 -32.79
N SER A 29 -5.36 4.68 -32.34
CA SER A 29 -3.98 4.77 -32.82
C SER A 29 -3.87 4.25 -34.26
N ALA A 30 -3.14 4.96 -35.12
CA ALA A 30 -2.83 4.55 -36.49
C ALA A 30 -2.00 3.25 -36.53
N SER A 31 -1.25 2.93 -35.49
CA SER A 31 -0.41 1.73 -35.40
C SER A 31 -1.17 0.43 -35.08
N ILE A 32 -2.48 0.51 -34.83
CA ILE A 32 -3.31 -0.68 -34.57
C ILE A 32 -3.64 -1.35 -35.91
N GLY A 33 -2.93 -2.44 -36.21
CA GLY A 33 -3.18 -3.28 -37.36
C GLY A 33 -4.18 -4.42 -37.07
N ARG A 34 -4.18 -5.44 -37.95
CA ARG A 34 -4.98 -6.67 -37.78
C ARG A 34 -4.63 -7.34 -36.44
N TYR A 35 -5.66 -7.94 -35.81
CA TYR A 35 -5.49 -8.69 -34.56
C TYR A 35 -4.43 -9.78 -34.72
N SER A 36 -3.46 -9.78 -33.86
CA SER A 36 -2.36 -10.76 -33.80
C SER A 36 -2.15 -11.14 -32.33
N LEU A 37 -1.83 -12.42 -32.07
CA LEU A 37 -1.52 -12.89 -30.72
C LEU A 37 -0.39 -12.07 -30.08
N LYS A 38 0.64 -11.71 -30.88
CA LYS A 38 1.72 -10.82 -30.44
C LYS A 38 1.19 -9.47 -29.98
N ASN A 39 0.27 -8.85 -30.76
CA ASN A 39 -0.33 -7.57 -30.39
C ASN A 39 -1.24 -7.70 -29.19
N ALA A 40 -1.96 -8.81 -29.04
CA ALA A 40 -2.76 -9.08 -27.86
C ALA A 40 -1.90 -9.20 -26.59
N VAL A 41 -0.79 -9.92 -26.64
CA VAL A 41 0.17 -10.03 -25.53
C VAL A 41 0.79 -8.67 -25.21
N LEU A 42 1.20 -7.90 -26.23
CA LEU A 42 1.77 -6.56 -26.03
C LEU A 42 0.72 -5.61 -25.41
N LEU A 43 -0.52 -5.64 -25.87
CA LEU A 43 -1.64 -4.88 -25.28
C LEU A 43 -1.91 -5.29 -23.82
N PHE A 44 -1.91 -6.58 -23.54
CA PHE A 44 -2.04 -7.10 -22.19
C PHE A 44 -0.90 -6.59 -21.29
N LEU A 45 0.34 -6.70 -21.74
CA LEU A 45 1.50 -6.18 -21.00
C LEU A 45 1.47 -4.65 -20.85
N ASP A 46 0.92 -3.92 -21.82
CA ASP A 46 0.77 -2.46 -21.74
C ASP A 46 -0.34 -2.04 -20.77
N VAL A 47 -1.47 -2.76 -20.76
CA VAL A 47 -2.54 -2.56 -19.76
C VAL A 47 -2.04 -2.80 -18.33
N TRP A 48 -1.23 -3.85 -18.13
CA TRP A 48 -0.59 -4.14 -16.84
C TRP A 48 0.65 -3.28 -16.57
N GLY A 49 1.07 -2.48 -17.56
CA GLY A 49 2.20 -1.56 -17.43
C GLY A 49 3.59 -2.21 -17.53
N LEU A 50 3.67 -3.53 -17.74
CA LEU A 50 4.93 -4.28 -17.75
C LEU A 50 5.83 -3.97 -18.99
N GLY A 51 5.29 -3.32 -20.04
CA GLY A 51 6.02 -2.86 -21.22
C GLY A 51 6.21 -1.35 -21.30
N ASN A 52 5.69 -0.60 -20.34
CA ASN A 52 5.62 0.86 -20.43
C ASN A 52 6.92 1.53 -19.90
N ARG A 53 7.53 2.38 -20.72
CA ARG A 53 8.70 3.18 -20.32
C ARG A 53 8.43 4.04 -19.07
N SER A 54 7.19 4.47 -18.87
CA SER A 54 6.79 5.26 -17.71
C SER A 54 6.91 4.45 -16.40
N MET A 55 6.65 3.14 -16.41
CA MET A 55 6.79 2.27 -15.25
C MET A 55 8.25 2.18 -14.78
N PHE A 56 9.18 1.84 -15.69
CA PHE A 56 10.61 1.75 -15.33
C PHE A 56 11.17 3.09 -14.86
N ARG A 57 10.76 4.18 -15.51
CA ARG A 57 11.10 5.54 -15.07
C ARG A 57 10.58 5.79 -13.67
N THR A 58 9.32 5.43 -13.39
CA THR A 58 8.71 5.61 -12.05
C THR A 58 9.43 4.78 -11.01
N LEU A 59 9.72 3.51 -11.26
CA LEU A 59 10.46 2.65 -10.31
C LEU A 59 11.83 3.23 -10.00
N ARG A 60 12.59 3.63 -11.04
CA ARG A 60 13.90 4.26 -10.86
C ARG A 60 13.81 5.55 -10.03
N ASP A 61 12.92 6.46 -10.42
CA ASP A 61 12.82 7.77 -9.80
C ASP A 61 12.20 7.67 -8.40
N LEU A 62 11.35 6.68 -8.14
CA LEU A 62 10.79 6.40 -6.81
C LEU A 62 11.86 5.94 -5.81
N VAL A 63 12.87 5.19 -6.28
CA VAL A 63 14.00 4.77 -5.45
C VAL A 63 15.02 5.90 -5.28
N LEU A 64 15.38 6.61 -6.36
CA LEU A 64 16.47 7.60 -6.35
C LEU A 64 16.03 8.98 -5.84
N ARG A 65 14.82 9.44 -6.19
CA ARG A 65 14.31 10.79 -5.90
C ARG A 65 12.80 10.83 -5.64
N PRO A 66 12.30 10.08 -4.65
CA PRO A 66 10.87 9.83 -4.46
C PRO A 66 10.01 11.09 -4.30
N GLY A 67 10.45 12.05 -3.49
CA GLY A 67 9.68 13.27 -3.28
C GLY A 67 9.64 14.21 -4.49
N TYR A 68 10.68 14.20 -5.33
CA TYR A 68 10.68 14.98 -6.59
C TYR A 68 9.76 14.35 -7.61
N LEU A 69 9.76 13.02 -7.75
CA LEU A 69 8.78 12.30 -8.59
C LEU A 69 7.35 12.67 -8.21
N ILE A 70 7.03 12.62 -6.91
CA ILE A 70 5.70 12.96 -6.40
C ILE A 70 5.35 14.40 -6.77
N ARG A 71 6.27 15.34 -6.60
CA ARG A 71 6.07 16.75 -6.96
C ARG A 71 5.81 16.93 -8.45
N ASP A 72 6.65 16.33 -9.30
CA ASP A 72 6.51 16.37 -10.76
C ASP A 72 5.14 15.85 -11.19
N TYR A 73 4.70 14.71 -10.59
CA TYR A 73 3.39 14.12 -10.86
C TYR A 73 2.23 15.03 -10.46
N LEU A 74 2.29 15.64 -9.27
CA LEU A 74 1.26 16.55 -8.77
C LEU A 74 1.22 17.87 -9.57
N GLN A 75 2.35 18.32 -10.13
CA GLN A 75 2.44 19.48 -11.00
C GLN A 75 1.96 19.24 -12.44
N GLY A 76 1.42 18.04 -12.74
CA GLY A 76 0.80 17.73 -14.03
C GLY A 76 1.62 16.83 -14.96
N MET A 77 2.85 16.42 -14.62
CA MET A 77 3.66 15.50 -15.43
C MET A 77 3.17 14.03 -15.33
N GLN A 78 1.84 13.84 -15.31
CA GLN A 78 1.21 12.54 -15.07
C GLN A 78 1.48 11.52 -16.18
N MET A 79 1.63 11.98 -17.43
CA MET A 79 1.93 11.11 -18.57
C MET A 79 3.38 10.59 -18.56
N ALA A 80 4.28 11.24 -17.84
CA ALA A 80 5.68 10.84 -17.73
C ALA A 80 5.89 9.69 -16.72
N TYR A 81 4.96 9.51 -15.79
CA TYR A 81 5.03 8.56 -14.70
C TYR A 81 3.87 7.58 -14.71
N PHE A 82 4.11 6.40 -14.14
CA PHE A 82 3.08 5.37 -14.02
C PHE A 82 2.10 5.74 -12.90
N PRO A 83 0.76 5.58 -13.12
CA PRO A 83 -0.25 5.97 -12.13
C PRO A 83 -0.05 5.28 -10.76
N PRO A 84 -0.14 6.03 -9.64
CA PRO A 84 0.23 5.54 -8.32
C PRO A 84 -0.60 4.33 -7.86
N PHE A 85 -1.91 4.35 -8.10
CA PHE A 85 -2.80 3.23 -7.73
C PHE A 85 -2.57 1.98 -8.59
N LYS A 86 -2.30 2.13 -9.90
CA LYS A 86 -1.94 0.97 -10.75
C LYS A 86 -0.65 0.34 -10.25
N LEU A 87 0.36 1.16 -9.90
CA LEU A 87 1.61 0.67 -9.32
C LEU A 87 1.39 -0.02 -7.98
N PHE A 88 0.54 0.55 -7.12
CA PHE A 88 0.18 -0.03 -5.84
C PHE A 88 -0.40 -1.44 -5.97
N PHE A 89 -1.42 -1.63 -6.81
CA PHE A 89 -2.01 -2.96 -7.03
C PHE A 89 -1.03 -3.94 -7.66
N LEU A 90 -0.18 -3.48 -8.59
CA LEU A 90 0.86 -4.32 -9.20
C LEU A 90 1.89 -4.79 -8.16
N LEU A 91 2.36 -3.90 -7.30
CA LEU A 91 3.33 -4.22 -6.26
C LEU A 91 2.76 -5.13 -5.18
N ILE A 92 1.48 -4.95 -4.78
CA ILE A 92 0.81 -5.88 -3.87
C ILE A 92 0.74 -7.27 -4.48
N ALA A 93 0.27 -7.39 -5.72
CA ALA A 93 0.18 -8.69 -6.38
C ALA A 93 1.55 -9.37 -6.48
N PHE A 94 2.60 -8.61 -6.76
CA PHE A 94 3.96 -9.11 -6.81
C PHE A 94 4.51 -9.47 -5.42
N SER A 95 4.20 -8.71 -4.38
CA SER A 95 4.57 -9.02 -3.00
C SER A 95 3.93 -10.34 -2.53
N VAL A 96 2.62 -10.52 -2.81
CA VAL A 96 1.93 -11.79 -2.50
C VAL A 96 2.56 -12.95 -3.27
N LEU A 97 2.93 -12.77 -4.54
CA LEU A 97 3.61 -13.80 -5.32
C LEU A 97 4.96 -14.18 -4.71
N VAL A 98 5.74 -13.21 -4.24
CA VAL A 98 7.04 -13.45 -3.58
C VAL A 98 6.86 -14.14 -2.24
N ASP A 99 5.90 -13.72 -1.43
CA ASP A 99 5.68 -14.24 -0.08
C ASP A 99 5.07 -15.66 -0.09
N THR A 100 4.15 -15.95 -1.01
CA THR A 100 3.41 -17.22 -1.07
C THR A 100 3.87 -18.14 -2.20
N GLY A 101 4.11 -17.57 -3.39
CA GLY A 101 4.36 -18.34 -4.60
C GLY A 101 5.79 -18.86 -4.72
N LEU A 102 6.77 -18.06 -4.31
CA LEU A 102 8.19 -18.48 -4.39
C LEU A 102 8.67 -19.21 -3.14
N ASN A 103 7.92 -19.13 -2.03
CA ASN A 103 8.23 -19.78 -0.74
C ASN A 103 9.73 -19.74 -0.36
N ILE A 104 10.40 -18.63 -0.71
CA ILE A 104 11.86 -18.47 -0.58
C ILE A 104 12.31 -18.60 0.87
N LYS A 105 11.45 -18.21 1.82
CA LYS A 105 11.73 -18.28 3.27
C LYS A 105 11.26 -19.57 3.95
N GLY A 106 10.72 -20.54 3.20
CA GLY A 106 10.28 -21.84 3.72
C GLY A 106 9.01 -21.84 4.58
N GLU A 107 8.61 -20.71 5.12
CA GLU A 107 7.35 -20.53 5.84
C GLU A 107 6.79 -19.13 5.59
N ASN A 108 5.52 -19.07 5.20
CA ASN A 108 4.79 -17.81 5.03
C ASN A 108 4.74 -17.07 6.39
N ARG A 109 4.90 -15.77 6.36
CA ARG A 109 4.86 -14.89 7.54
C ARG A 109 3.54 -15.05 8.32
N TRP A 110 2.43 -15.23 7.61
CA TRP A 110 1.10 -15.48 8.17
C TRP A 110 1.00 -16.86 8.85
N GLU A 111 1.59 -17.87 8.25
CA GLU A 111 1.68 -19.23 8.84
C GLU A 111 2.43 -19.22 10.18
N LYS A 112 3.55 -18.47 10.27
CA LYS A 112 4.30 -18.31 11.53
C LYS A 112 3.47 -17.62 12.58
N ALA A 113 2.83 -16.50 12.25
CA ALA A 113 1.95 -15.79 13.15
C ALA A 113 0.80 -16.68 13.63
N LYS A 114 0.14 -17.40 12.72
CA LYS A 114 -0.95 -18.33 13.03
C LYS A 114 -0.51 -19.44 13.97
N LYS A 115 0.65 -20.08 13.72
CA LYS A 115 1.22 -21.11 14.62
C LYS A 115 1.49 -20.55 16.01
N GLN A 116 2.05 -19.34 16.11
CA GLN A 116 2.34 -18.67 17.38
C GLN A 116 1.07 -18.37 18.17
N TYR A 117 0.01 -17.82 17.51
CA TYR A 117 -1.28 -17.57 18.14
C TYR A 117 -1.96 -18.87 18.59
N THR A 118 -1.96 -19.91 17.75
CA THR A 118 -2.54 -21.21 18.10
C THR A 118 -1.85 -21.81 19.33
N ALA A 119 -0.52 -21.73 19.39
CA ALA A 119 0.24 -22.19 20.56
C ALA A 119 -0.09 -21.37 21.82
N SER A 120 -0.30 -20.05 21.69
CA SER A 120 -0.68 -19.20 22.83
C SER A 120 -2.09 -19.52 23.35
N ILE A 121 -3.03 -19.83 22.43
CA ILE A 121 -4.40 -20.24 22.79
C ILE A 121 -4.39 -21.60 23.51
N SER A 122 -3.62 -22.58 22.99
CA SER A 122 -3.52 -23.92 23.63
C SER A 122 -2.95 -23.81 25.05
N PHE A 123 -1.93 -22.98 25.26
CA PHE A 123 -1.34 -22.74 26.58
C PHE A 123 -2.33 -22.03 27.53
N ALA A 124 -3.11 -21.08 27.04
CA ALA A 124 -4.13 -20.41 27.86
C ALA A 124 -5.28 -21.35 28.24
N ASN A 125 -5.70 -22.23 27.32
CA ASN A 125 -6.72 -23.26 27.58
C ASN A 125 -6.24 -24.31 28.60
N GLU A 126 -4.98 -24.74 28.53
CA GLU A 126 -4.38 -25.67 29.49
C GLU A 126 -4.39 -25.10 30.90
N LYS A 127 -4.01 -23.82 31.07
CA LYS A 127 -4.11 -23.12 32.37
C LYS A 127 -5.54 -23.01 32.90
N GLN A 128 -6.53 -22.87 32.02
CA GLN A 128 -7.94 -22.77 32.42
C GLN A 128 -8.49 -24.09 32.95
N THR A 129 -7.99 -25.24 32.45
CA THR A 129 -8.45 -26.57 32.82
C THR A 129 -7.66 -27.20 33.98
N ASP A 130 -6.51 -26.65 34.35
CA ASP A 130 -5.67 -27.15 35.42
C ASP A 130 -6.33 -26.92 36.79
N PRO A 131 -6.61 -27.98 37.59
CA PRO A 131 -7.20 -27.89 38.90
C PRO A 131 -6.29 -27.20 39.95
N ALA A 132 -4.97 -27.17 39.73
CA ALA A 132 -3.98 -26.56 40.61
C ALA A 132 -3.92 -25.04 40.50
N VAL A 133 -4.56 -24.43 39.52
CA VAL A 133 -4.53 -22.99 39.23
C VAL A 133 -5.62 -22.27 40.00
N SER A 134 -5.30 -21.10 40.58
CA SER A 134 -6.24 -20.29 41.37
C SER A 134 -7.42 -19.77 40.52
N SER A 135 -8.56 -19.49 41.17
CA SER A 135 -9.76 -19.00 40.48
C SER A 135 -9.50 -17.70 39.70
N GLN A 136 -8.66 -16.82 40.24
CA GLN A 136 -8.30 -15.55 39.61
C GLN A 136 -7.41 -15.72 38.36
N GLU A 137 -6.52 -16.72 38.38
CA GLU A 137 -5.69 -17.06 37.21
C GLU A 137 -6.53 -17.74 36.12
N LYS A 138 -7.55 -18.53 36.47
CA LYS A 138 -8.52 -19.09 35.53
C LYS A 138 -9.34 -18.03 34.83
N GLU A 139 -9.79 -17.01 35.55
CA GLU A 139 -10.53 -15.88 34.97
C GLU A 139 -9.65 -15.06 34.02
N THR A 140 -8.40 -14.78 34.39
CA THR A 140 -7.45 -14.08 33.52
C THR A 140 -7.11 -14.93 32.27
N ALA A 141 -6.99 -16.23 32.39
CA ALA A 141 -6.78 -17.15 31.27
C ALA A 141 -7.99 -17.19 30.32
N ALA A 142 -9.22 -17.15 30.85
CA ALA A 142 -10.45 -17.09 30.05
C ALA A 142 -10.56 -15.80 29.25
N VAL A 143 -10.23 -14.66 29.86
CA VAL A 143 -10.17 -13.36 29.15
C VAL A 143 -9.09 -13.39 28.06
N ALA A 144 -7.90 -13.92 28.38
CA ALA A 144 -6.80 -14.05 27.43
C ALA A 144 -7.19 -14.93 26.23
N THR A 145 -7.85 -16.07 26.47
CA THR A 145 -8.33 -16.98 25.40
C THR A 145 -9.34 -16.27 24.48
N LYS A 146 -10.32 -15.57 25.03
CA LYS A 146 -11.32 -14.82 24.27
C LYS A 146 -10.66 -13.71 23.44
N THR A 147 -9.69 -13.00 24.00
CA THR A 147 -8.93 -11.95 23.33
C THR A 147 -8.11 -12.55 22.17
N LEU A 148 -7.39 -13.65 22.41
CA LEU A 148 -6.59 -14.34 21.40
C LEU A 148 -7.46 -14.88 20.25
N ASP A 149 -8.63 -15.45 20.52
CA ASP A 149 -9.58 -15.93 19.51
C ASP A 149 -10.07 -14.76 18.63
N THR A 150 -10.39 -13.62 19.24
CA THR A 150 -10.79 -12.40 18.51
C THR A 150 -9.64 -11.88 17.64
N VAL A 151 -8.42 -11.86 18.16
CA VAL A 151 -7.23 -11.46 17.41
C VAL A 151 -6.99 -12.41 16.23
N GLN A 152 -7.14 -13.73 16.42
CA GLN A 152 -6.99 -14.72 15.37
C GLN A 152 -8.02 -14.54 14.24
N LYS A 153 -9.29 -14.27 14.58
CA LYS A 153 -10.35 -13.96 13.61
C LYS A 153 -10.02 -12.69 12.83
N LEU A 154 -9.54 -11.65 13.50
CA LEU A 154 -9.11 -10.40 12.86
C LEU A 154 -7.94 -10.62 11.90
N TYR A 155 -6.93 -11.40 12.31
CA TYR A 155 -5.81 -11.77 11.44
C TYR A 155 -6.28 -12.53 10.20
N GLY A 156 -7.17 -13.51 10.34
CA GLY A 156 -7.73 -14.24 9.22
C GLY A 156 -8.52 -13.34 8.25
N TRP A 157 -9.24 -12.36 8.78
CA TRP A 157 -9.92 -11.37 7.95
C TRP A 157 -8.92 -10.49 7.20
N ILE A 158 -7.87 -9.99 7.86
CA ILE A 158 -6.82 -9.18 7.25
C ILE A 158 -6.10 -9.96 6.15
N GLU A 159 -5.78 -11.23 6.39
CA GLU A 159 -5.14 -12.12 5.42
C GLU A 159 -5.99 -12.26 4.14
N ASN A 160 -7.30 -12.47 4.29
CA ASN A 160 -8.22 -12.62 3.18
C ASN A 160 -8.49 -11.29 2.45
N HIS A 161 -8.33 -10.14 3.12
CA HIS A 161 -8.65 -8.80 2.58
C HIS A 161 -7.42 -7.87 2.61
N GLN A 162 -6.23 -8.41 2.42
CA GLN A 162 -4.96 -7.69 2.58
C GLN A 162 -4.93 -6.35 1.82
N THR A 163 -5.39 -6.32 0.57
CA THR A 163 -5.39 -5.11 -0.26
C THR A 163 -6.33 -4.03 0.30
N VAL A 164 -7.54 -4.44 0.72
CA VAL A 164 -8.52 -3.52 1.31
C VAL A 164 -8.00 -2.97 2.62
N PHE A 165 -7.45 -3.84 3.47
CA PHE A 165 -6.85 -3.44 4.74
C PHE A 165 -5.71 -2.43 4.55
N GLN A 166 -4.83 -2.66 3.59
CA GLN A 166 -3.72 -1.75 3.30
C GLN A 166 -4.18 -0.38 2.80
N LEU A 167 -5.21 -0.33 1.95
CA LEU A 167 -5.80 0.94 1.50
C LEU A 167 -6.47 1.70 2.64
N LEU A 168 -7.25 1.00 3.48
CA LEU A 168 -7.88 1.60 4.65
C LEU A 168 -6.83 2.12 5.65
N TRP A 169 -5.78 1.34 5.89
CA TRP A 169 -4.67 1.74 6.74
C TRP A 169 -3.95 2.97 6.21
N LEU A 170 -3.68 2.99 4.89
CA LEU A 170 -3.05 4.13 4.23
C LEU A 170 -3.92 5.39 4.30
N LEU A 171 -5.25 5.25 4.12
CA LEU A 171 -6.20 6.35 4.26
C LEU A 171 -6.21 6.89 5.69
N LEU A 172 -6.29 6.01 6.68
CA LEU A 172 -6.31 6.35 8.10
C LEU A 172 -5.01 7.04 8.53
N PHE A 173 -3.85 6.53 8.08
CA PHE A 173 -2.54 7.09 8.41
C PHE A 173 -2.26 8.41 7.69
N SER A 174 -2.78 8.60 6.47
CA SER A 174 -2.57 9.83 5.70
C SER A 174 -3.24 11.05 6.31
N ALA A 175 -4.36 10.89 7.03
CA ALA A 175 -5.13 11.99 7.59
C ALA A 175 -4.36 12.82 8.65
N PRO A 176 -3.80 12.22 9.71
CA PRO A 176 -3.00 12.97 10.68
C PRO A 176 -1.71 13.53 10.06
N LEU A 177 -1.08 12.81 9.14
CA LEU A 177 0.08 13.32 8.42
C LEU A 177 -0.27 14.55 7.60
N TYR A 178 -1.40 14.55 6.90
CA TYR A 178 -1.87 15.71 6.13
C TYR A 178 -1.98 16.97 6.98
N LEU A 179 -2.51 16.85 8.21
CA LEU A 179 -2.64 18.00 9.12
C LEU A 179 -1.29 18.67 9.42
N PHE A 180 -0.21 17.89 9.51
CA PHE A 180 1.14 18.41 9.76
C PHE A 180 1.85 18.89 8.51
N PHE A 181 1.49 18.40 7.33
CA PHE A 181 2.20 18.70 6.08
C PHE A 181 1.45 19.64 5.12
N ARG A 182 0.16 19.94 5.37
CA ARG A 182 -0.68 20.78 4.49
C ARG A 182 -0.12 22.19 4.22
N HIS A 183 0.62 22.78 5.15
CA HIS A 183 1.27 24.07 5.01
C HIS A 183 2.79 23.92 4.92
N SER A 184 3.25 23.04 4.04
CA SER A 184 4.69 22.82 3.88
C SER A 184 5.33 23.90 3.00
N PRO A 185 6.62 24.29 3.26
CA PRO A 185 7.29 25.35 2.52
C PRO A 185 7.37 25.13 1.01
N ALA A 186 7.49 23.87 0.58
CA ALA A 186 7.64 23.54 -0.83
C ALA A 186 6.31 23.40 -1.59
N ILE A 187 5.21 23.07 -0.89
CA ILE A 187 3.87 22.96 -1.45
C ILE A 187 2.88 23.48 -0.38
N PRO A 188 2.64 24.82 -0.32
CA PRO A 188 1.86 25.41 0.75
C PRO A 188 0.36 25.10 0.69
N ASP A 189 -0.17 24.79 -0.50
CA ASP A 189 -1.61 24.63 -0.76
C ASP A 189 -1.99 23.20 -1.21
N ILE A 190 -1.25 22.20 -0.75
CA ILE A 190 -1.54 20.80 -1.09
C ILE A 190 -2.92 20.40 -0.55
N ARG A 191 -3.77 19.84 -1.42
CA ARG A 191 -5.09 19.30 -1.04
C ARG A 191 -4.97 17.88 -0.52
N TYR A 192 -5.93 17.45 0.30
CA TYR A 192 -5.92 16.09 0.87
C TYR A 192 -5.83 14.98 -0.20
N PRO A 193 -6.57 15.00 -1.34
CA PRO A 193 -6.43 13.99 -2.38
C PRO A 193 -5.02 13.95 -3.00
N GLU A 194 -4.38 15.10 -3.18
CA GLU A 194 -3.01 15.21 -3.69
C GLU A 194 -2.01 14.62 -2.70
N PHE A 195 -2.19 14.94 -1.42
CA PHE A 195 -1.38 14.36 -0.34
C PHE A 195 -1.58 12.85 -0.22
N PHE A 196 -2.82 12.37 -0.40
CA PHE A 196 -3.11 10.93 -0.41
C PHE A 196 -2.39 10.21 -1.57
N VAL A 197 -2.38 10.79 -2.77
CA VAL A 197 -1.59 10.30 -3.91
C VAL A 197 -0.09 10.25 -3.56
N ALA A 198 0.43 11.27 -2.87
CA ALA A 198 1.82 11.27 -2.38
C ALA A 198 2.08 10.11 -1.40
N MET A 199 1.12 9.82 -0.51
CA MET A 199 1.21 8.70 0.42
C MET A 199 1.15 7.34 -0.28
N VAL A 200 0.35 7.20 -1.35
CA VAL A 200 0.33 5.98 -2.19
C VAL A 200 1.70 5.73 -2.82
N TYR A 201 2.35 6.74 -3.39
CA TYR A 201 3.72 6.59 -3.92
C TYR A 201 4.74 6.26 -2.82
N THR A 202 4.61 6.89 -1.66
CA THR A 202 5.47 6.61 -0.50
C THR A 202 5.32 5.16 -0.04
N ASN A 203 4.08 4.65 -0.03
CA ASN A 203 3.81 3.25 0.30
C ASN A 203 4.33 2.29 -0.79
N ASN A 204 4.25 2.67 -2.06
CA ASN A 204 4.86 1.89 -3.16
C ASN A 204 6.38 1.74 -2.98
N LEU A 205 7.06 2.77 -2.47
CA LEU A 205 8.48 2.67 -2.12
C LEU A 205 8.72 1.63 -1.01
N LEU A 206 7.86 1.57 0.01
CA LEU A 206 7.93 0.54 1.05
C LEU A 206 7.73 -0.87 0.49
N PHE A 207 6.78 -1.06 -0.43
CA PHE A 207 6.59 -2.36 -1.10
C PHE A 207 7.82 -2.80 -1.87
N ILE A 208 8.43 -1.89 -2.65
CA ILE A 208 9.66 -2.19 -3.37
C ILE A 208 10.75 -2.64 -2.39
N ALA A 209 10.94 -1.91 -1.29
CA ALA A 209 11.92 -2.27 -0.28
C ALA A 209 11.60 -3.62 0.39
N SER A 210 10.35 -3.87 0.76
CA SER A 210 9.91 -5.14 1.36
C SER A 210 10.09 -6.32 0.40
N ILE A 211 9.78 -6.15 -0.89
CA ILE A 211 10.01 -7.17 -1.92
C ILE A 211 11.50 -7.49 -2.04
N ILE A 212 12.36 -6.48 -2.09
CA ILE A 212 13.81 -6.66 -2.15
C ILE A 212 14.32 -7.38 -0.90
N CYS A 213 13.89 -6.96 0.29
CA CYS A 213 14.22 -7.64 1.54
C CYS A 213 13.75 -9.10 1.55
N GLY A 214 12.55 -9.37 1.01
CA GLY A 214 12.00 -10.70 0.85
C GLY A 214 12.86 -11.59 -0.06
N LEU A 215 13.17 -11.10 -1.26
CA LEU A 215 13.99 -11.82 -2.26
C LEU A 215 15.41 -12.09 -1.77
N LEU A 216 16.02 -11.16 -1.05
CA LEU A 216 17.37 -11.29 -0.50
C LEU A 216 17.40 -12.04 0.84
N CYS A 217 16.25 -12.51 1.35
CA CYS A 217 16.12 -13.18 2.64
C CYS A 217 16.73 -12.38 3.81
N LEU A 218 16.63 -11.05 3.77
CA LEU A 218 17.17 -10.18 4.81
C LEU A 218 16.39 -10.37 6.12
N GLY A 219 17.10 -10.29 7.24
CA GLY A 219 16.50 -10.49 8.56
C GLY A 219 15.49 -9.39 8.93
N ILE A 220 14.60 -9.70 9.88
CA ILE A 220 13.52 -8.82 10.38
C ILE A 220 14.04 -7.43 10.77
N GLY A 221 15.27 -7.33 11.32
CA GLY A 221 15.86 -6.04 11.71
C GLY A 221 16.05 -5.08 10.54
N ILE A 222 16.50 -5.56 9.37
CA ILE A 222 16.68 -4.73 8.16
C ILE A 222 15.29 -4.32 7.62
N GLU A 223 14.34 -5.23 7.66
CA GLU A 223 12.97 -4.93 7.24
C GLU A 223 12.32 -3.84 8.10
N MET A 224 12.55 -3.87 9.41
CA MET A 224 12.11 -2.80 10.32
C MET A 224 12.74 -1.44 9.99
N LEU A 225 13.99 -1.40 9.54
CA LEU A 225 14.63 -0.17 9.09
C LEU A 225 13.97 0.40 7.82
N CYS A 226 13.39 -0.44 6.96
CA CYS A 226 12.67 0.03 5.78
C CYS A 226 11.46 0.91 6.11
N TYR A 227 10.85 0.76 7.29
CA TYR A 227 9.75 1.63 7.75
C TYR A 227 10.18 3.08 8.03
N LEU A 228 11.48 3.38 8.02
CA LEU A 228 11.99 4.75 8.05
C LEU A 228 12.09 5.42 6.66
N LEU A 229 11.98 4.63 5.57
CA LEU A 229 12.04 5.14 4.19
C LEU A 229 11.03 6.26 3.89
N PRO A 230 9.77 6.27 4.41
CA PRO A 230 8.81 7.33 4.17
C PRO A 230 9.28 8.74 4.56
N ILE A 231 10.26 8.84 5.46
CA ILE A 231 10.84 10.12 5.87
C ILE A 231 11.51 10.82 4.67
N ILE A 232 12.10 10.07 3.74
CA ILE A 232 12.82 10.61 2.58
C ILE A 232 11.85 11.33 1.62
N PRO A 233 10.80 10.67 1.07
CA PRO A 233 9.85 11.34 0.19
C PRO A 233 9.11 12.50 0.87
N LEU A 234 8.73 12.35 2.14
CA LEU A 234 8.06 13.41 2.89
C LEU A 234 8.95 14.64 3.09
N LYS A 235 10.24 14.43 3.38
CA LYS A 235 11.22 15.54 3.48
C LYS A 235 11.43 16.24 2.14
N GLN A 236 11.61 15.46 1.06
CA GLN A 236 11.82 16.02 -0.28
C GLN A 236 10.58 16.76 -0.79
N LEU A 237 9.37 16.23 -0.50
CA LEU A 237 8.10 16.82 -0.89
C LEU A 237 7.83 18.13 -0.13
N SER A 238 8.00 18.11 1.20
CA SER A 238 7.64 19.24 2.07
C SER A 238 8.67 20.35 2.13
N GLY A 239 9.94 20.06 1.84
CA GLY A 239 11.05 21.00 2.01
C GLY A 239 11.48 21.23 3.47
N TYR A 240 10.93 20.48 4.43
CA TYR A 240 11.38 20.53 5.83
C TYR A 240 12.75 19.87 6.02
N SER A 241 13.42 20.21 7.12
CA SER A 241 14.63 19.49 7.56
C SER A 241 14.26 18.07 8.03
N TYR A 242 15.22 17.13 8.00
CA TYR A 242 15.01 15.75 8.48
C TYR A 242 14.47 15.70 9.91
N LYS A 243 15.02 16.49 10.83
CA LYS A 243 14.56 16.55 12.22
C LYS A 243 13.11 16.95 12.33
N ARG A 244 12.67 18.01 11.63
CA ARG A 244 11.26 18.46 11.62
C ARG A 244 10.34 17.45 10.99
N THR A 245 10.74 16.82 9.89
CA THR A 245 9.94 15.76 9.23
C THR A 245 9.75 14.58 10.17
N MET A 246 10.82 14.11 10.82
CA MET A 246 10.78 12.98 11.76
C MET A 246 9.87 13.27 12.95
N VAL A 247 9.98 14.46 13.56
CA VAL A 247 9.10 14.86 14.68
C VAL A 247 7.62 14.89 14.24
N LYS A 248 7.31 15.45 13.07
CA LYS A 248 5.94 15.48 12.55
C LYS A 248 5.38 14.09 12.26
N VAL A 249 6.20 13.19 11.72
CA VAL A 249 5.81 11.79 11.48
C VAL A 249 5.55 11.08 12.82
N LEU A 250 6.44 11.24 13.81
CA LEU A 250 6.24 10.67 15.14
C LEU A 250 4.97 11.19 15.82
N LEU A 251 4.71 12.50 15.75
CA LEU A 251 3.47 13.07 16.29
C LEU A 251 2.23 12.53 15.59
N ALA A 252 2.27 12.37 14.26
CA ALA A 252 1.17 11.78 13.50
C ALA A 252 0.90 10.32 13.92
N ILE A 253 1.95 9.53 14.15
CA ILE A 253 1.85 8.16 14.65
C ILE A 253 1.22 8.16 16.05
N ILE A 254 1.66 9.02 16.96
CA ILE A 254 1.09 9.11 18.31
C ILE A 254 -0.40 9.47 18.25
N ILE A 255 -0.78 10.47 17.45
CA ILE A 255 -2.19 10.85 17.26
C ILE A 255 -3.01 9.69 16.74
N LEU A 256 -2.49 8.94 15.77
CA LEU A 256 -3.17 7.77 15.22
C LEU A 256 -3.41 6.70 16.31
N PHE A 257 -2.37 6.36 17.08
CA PHE A 257 -2.51 5.38 18.16
C PHE A 257 -3.50 5.83 19.24
N VAL A 258 -3.42 7.10 19.66
CA VAL A 258 -4.37 7.65 20.63
C VAL A 258 -5.80 7.60 20.08
N SER A 259 -6.00 7.96 18.81
CA SER A 259 -7.32 7.90 18.15
C SER A 259 -7.87 6.47 18.10
N ILE A 260 -7.04 5.47 17.78
CA ILE A 260 -7.44 4.06 17.79
C ILE A 260 -7.84 3.61 19.19
N ILE A 261 -7.05 3.93 20.20
CA ILE A 261 -7.35 3.58 21.61
C ILE A 261 -8.68 4.22 22.03
N LEU A 262 -8.90 5.50 21.75
CA LEU A 262 -10.14 6.20 22.10
C LEU A 262 -11.38 5.57 21.44
N VAL A 263 -11.25 5.22 20.13
CA VAL A 263 -12.33 4.54 19.41
C VAL A 263 -12.61 3.16 20.01
N THR A 264 -11.58 2.40 20.35
CA THR A 264 -11.73 1.06 20.93
C THR A 264 -12.42 1.13 22.30
N VAL A 265 -12.01 2.08 23.15
CA VAL A 265 -12.65 2.31 24.46
C VAL A 265 -14.10 2.75 24.30
N ALA A 266 -14.38 3.68 23.37
CA ALA A 266 -15.75 4.13 23.13
C ALA A 266 -16.66 3.00 22.62
N VAL A 267 -16.17 2.16 21.71
CA VAL A 267 -16.92 0.98 21.21
C VAL A 267 -17.15 -0.02 22.34
N GLY A 268 -16.14 -0.27 23.18
CA GLY A 268 -16.27 -1.14 24.37
C GLY A 268 -17.33 -0.65 25.33
N ALA A 269 -17.32 0.63 25.68
CA ALA A 269 -18.30 1.25 26.57
C ALA A 269 -19.74 1.17 26.01
N VAL A 270 -19.90 1.41 24.71
CA VAL A 270 -21.19 1.27 24.03
C VAL A 270 -21.69 -0.18 24.07
N TYR A 271 -20.80 -1.14 23.82
CA TYR A 271 -21.13 -2.56 23.89
C TYR A 271 -21.58 -2.98 25.31
N GLU A 272 -20.84 -2.57 26.35
CA GLU A 272 -21.22 -2.83 27.74
C GLU A 272 -22.58 -2.22 28.08
N TYR A 273 -22.83 -0.97 27.68
CA TYR A 273 -24.13 -0.30 27.91
C TYR A 273 -25.31 -1.10 27.31
N PHE A 274 -25.16 -1.57 26.07
CA PHE A 274 -26.21 -2.38 25.41
C PHE A 274 -26.35 -3.78 26.04
N SER A 275 -25.27 -4.39 26.50
CA SER A 275 -25.32 -5.70 27.17
C SER A 275 -25.92 -5.65 28.55
N MET A 276 -25.87 -4.50 29.24
CA MET A 276 -26.55 -4.29 30.53
C MET A 276 -28.04 -3.94 30.39
N SER A 277 -28.47 -3.48 29.21
CA SER A 277 -29.86 -3.08 28.93
C SER A 277 -30.71 -4.18 28.31
N SER A 278 -30.10 -5.30 27.93
CA SER A 278 -30.74 -6.51 27.40
C SER A 278 -30.78 -7.61 28.48
#